data_3bbc85f3fa114cf1685d8aeaacc89486
#
_entry.id   3bbc85f3fa114cf1685d8aeaacc89486
#
_cell.length_a   1.000
_cell.length_b   1.000
_cell.length_c   1.000
_cell.angle_alpha   90.00
_cell.angle_beta   90.00
_cell.angle_gamma   90.00
#
_symmetry.space_group_name_H-M   'P 1'
#
loop_
_entity.id
_entity.type
_entity.pdbx_description
1 polymer ?
#
loop_
_entity_poly.entity_id
_entity_poly.type
_entity_poly.pdbx_seq_one_letter_code
_entity_poly.pdbx_strand_id
1 'polypeptide(L)'
;MTTMLDKSLTDLIEAKVKEVVEQKLKAIKEKETRSKRLAIAVVSKGTIDAAYPALILATTAASLDMEVGVYFSFFGLNILKKGSEDSLKLVPLGNPALPIPMPNIVAMLPGMTALATMMMKRDIKKKKIATVPELMQIAVESGVKLWPCQLAMDMFNLKREDLMDGLMEPVGAATFLEFAGDADITL
;
A
#
# COMPACT_ATOMS: atom_id res chain seq x y z
N MET A 1 5.22 57.80 -26.65
CA MET A 1 5.96 57.19 -25.51
C MET A 1 5.21 55.96 -24.93
N THR A 2 3.90 55.94 -24.91
CA THR A 2 3.07 54.82 -24.37
C THR A 2 3.16 53.50 -25.21
N THR A 3 3.26 53.61 -26.55
CA THR A 3 3.32 52.45 -27.46
C THR A 3 4.60 51.64 -27.41
N MET A 4 5.73 52.19 -27.02
CA MET A 4 7.00 51.46 -26.90
C MET A 4 7.07 50.66 -25.58
N LEU A 5 6.51 51.20 -24.48
CA LEU A 5 6.42 50.54 -23.20
C LEU A 5 5.47 49.33 -23.26
N ASP A 6 4.37 49.48 -24.03
CA ASP A 6 3.37 48.42 -24.20
C ASP A 6 3.92 47.24 -25.01
N LYS A 7 4.70 47.53 -26.04
CA LYS A 7 5.38 46.50 -26.85
C LYS A 7 6.46 45.76 -26.06
N SER A 8 7.26 46.46 -25.25
CA SER A 8 8.28 45.82 -24.38
C SER A 8 7.67 44.95 -23.32
N LEU A 9 6.51 45.34 -22.76
CA LEU A 9 5.77 44.52 -21.78
C LEU A 9 5.17 43.26 -22.42
N THR A 10 4.63 43.40 -23.62
CA THR A 10 4.08 42.29 -24.41
C THR A 10 5.17 41.24 -24.72
N ASP A 11 6.33 41.71 -25.23
CA ASP A 11 7.47 40.83 -25.54
C ASP A 11 7.99 40.10 -24.28
N LEU A 12 8.00 40.77 -23.13
CA LEU A 12 8.38 40.15 -21.85
C LEU A 12 7.36 39.09 -21.38
N ILE A 13 6.08 39.38 -21.53
CA ILE A 13 5.00 38.43 -21.19
C ILE A 13 5.08 37.19 -22.09
N GLU A 14 5.24 37.40 -23.43
CA GLU A 14 5.38 36.28 -24.36
C GLU A 14 6.58 35.40 -24.07
N ALA A 15 7.74 35.99 -23.76
CA ALA A 15 8.94 35.27 -23.37
C ALA A 15 8.70 34.44 -22.07
N LYS A 16 8.04 35.04 -21.09
CA LYS A 16 7.74 34.33 -19.84
C LYS A 16 6.70 33.22 -20.00
N VAL A 17 5.68 33.46 -20.79
CA VAL A 17 4.68 32.43 -21.12
C VAL A 17 5.34 31.26 -21.86
N LYS A 18 6.22 31.52 -22.82
CA LYS A 18 6.94 30.49 -23.57
C LYS A 18 7.82 29.65 -22.61
N GLU A 19 8.58 30.31 -21.74
CA GLU A 19 9.41 29.63 -20.72
C GLU A 19 8.57 28.70 -19.82
N VAL A 20 7.44 29.20 -19.29
CA VAL A 20 6.55 28.43 -18.43
C VAL A 20 5.89 27.26 -19.17
N VAL A 21 5.50 27.47 -20.43
CA VAL A 21 4.93 26.41 -21.27
C VAL A 21 5.96 25.32 -21.56
N GLU A 22 7.19 25.69 -21.92
CA GLU A 22 8.28 24.73 -22.17
C GLU A 22 8.62 23.93 -20.90
N GLN A 23 8.69 24.59 -19.73
CA GLN A 23 8.90 23.90 -18.45
C GLN A 23 7.76 22.91 -18.13
N LYS A 24 6.51 23.31 -18.34
CA LYS A 24 5.35 22.43 -18.12
C LYS A 24 5.30 21.26 -19.08
N LEU A 25 5.61 21.50 -20.37
CA LEU A 25 5.67 20.42 -21.36
C LEU A 25 6.78 19.40 -21.05
N LYS A 26 7.94 19.89 -20.57
CA LYS A 26 9.03 19.02 -20.12
C LYS A 26 8.59 18.16 -18.93
N ALA A 27 7.98 18.77 -17.91
CA ALA A 27 7.48 18.06 -16.73
C ALA A 27 6.38 17.03 -17.08
N ILE A 28 5.49 17.33 -18.04
CA ILE A 28 4.48 16.39 -18.52
C ILE A 28 5.15 15.21 -19.23
N LYS A 29 6.11 15.44 -20.12
CA LYS A 29 6.84 14.37 -20.80
C LYS A 29 7.62 13.48 -19.84
N GLU A 30 8.28 14.06 -18.83
CA GLU A 30 8.97 13.32 -17.78
C GLU A 30 7.99 12.46 -16.98
N LYS A 31 6.78 12.96 -16.69
CA LYS A 31 5.73 12.21 -16.00
C LYS A 31 5.16 11.08 -16.87
N GLU A 32 5.03 11.27 -18.18
CA GLU A 32 4.56 10.24 -19.11
C GLU A 32 5.58 9.11 -19.35
N THR A 33 6.88 9.41 -19.23
CA THR A 33 7.96 8.43 -19.44
C THR A 33 8.38 7.67 -18.20
N ARG A 34 8.00 8.12 -16.99
CA ARG A 34 8.27 7.38 -15.74
C ARG A 34 7.34 6.18 -15.60
N SER A 35 7.80 5.12 -14.97
CA SER A 35 6.91 4.03 -14.55
C SER A 35 5.83 4.57 -13.62
N LYS A 36 4.60 4.08 -13.80
CA LYS A 36 3.47 4.44 -12.93
C LYS A 36 3.76 4.00 -11.50
N ARG A 37 3.19 4.72 -10.55
CA ARG A 37 3.39 4.45 -9.12
C ARG A 37 2.07 4.09 -8.43
N LEU A 38 2.11 3.04 -7.63
CA LEU A 38 1.01 2.62 -6.76
C LEU A 38 1.43 2.77 -5.29
N ALA A 39 0.62 3.48 -4.51
CA ALA A 39 0.76 3.58 -3.06
C ALA A 39 -0.43 2.89 -2.37
N ILE A 40 -0.14 2.01 -1.41
CA ILE A 40 -1.16 1.29 -0.63
C ILE A 40 -0.91 1.53 0.86
N ALA A 41 -1.97 1.82 1.63
CA ALA A 41 -1.89 1.95 3.08
C ALA A 41 -2.73 0.89 3.79
N VAL A 42 -2.08 0.04 4.58
CA VAL A 42 -2.72 -0.99 5.43
C VAL A 42 -2.64 -0.54 6.88
N VAL A 43 -3.69 0.12 7.37
CA VAL A 43 -3.60 0.83 8.66
C VAL A 43 -4.40 0.17 9.78
N SER A 44 -5.60 -0.32 9.54
CA SER A 44 -6.55 -0.62 10.62
C SER A 44 -6.69 -2.10 10.99
N LYS A 45 -6.24 -3.03 10.16
CA LYS A 45 -6.44 -4.47 10.37
C LYS A 45 -5.19 -5.26 10.04
N GLY A 46 -4.73 -6.09 10.98
CA GLY A 46 -3.69 -7.09 10.78
C GLY A 46 -4.30 -8.48 10.61
N THR A 47 -5.17 -8.65 9.61
CA THR A 47 -5.96 -9.85 9.38
C THR A 47 -5.79 -10.37 7.96
N ILE A 48 -6.19 -11.61 7.70
CA ILE A 48 -6.07 -12.23 6.37
C ILE A 48 -6.80 -11.41 5.31
N ASP A 49 -8.00 -10.95 5.60
CA ASP A 49 -8.85 -10.15 4.71
C ASP A 49 -8.30 -8.75 4.40
N ALA A 50 -7.40 -8.24 5.24
CA ALA A 50 -6.68 -6.99 4.96
C ALA A 50 -5.36 -7.25 4.20
N ALA A 51 -4.66 -8.35 4.49
CA ALA A 51 -3.39 -8.67 3.87
C ALA A 51 -3.53 -9.05 2.39
N TYR A 52 -4.51 -9.90 2.06
CA TYR A 52 -4.68 -10.41 0.70
C TYR A 52 -4.89 -9.32 -0.35
N PRO A 53 -5.89 -8.42 -0.23
CA PRO A 53 -6.10 -7.39 -1.25
C PRO A 53 -4.88 -6.50 -1.47
N ALA A 54 -4.23 -6.08 -0.39
CA ALA A 54 -3.05 -5.23 -0.46
C ALA A 54 -1.89 -5.93 -1.19
N LEU A 55 -1.59 -7.18 -0.83
CA LEU A 55 -0.47 -7.93 -1.42
C LEU A 55 -0.75 -8.37 -2.85
N ILE A 56 -1.98 -8.79 -3.18
CA ILE A 56 -2.34 -9.14 -4.55
C ILE A 56 -2.22 -7.92 -5.47
N LEU A 57 -2.73 -6.77 -5.03
CA LEU A 57 -2.63 -5.54 -5.83
C LEU A 57 -1.18 -5.09 -5.97
N ALA A 58 -0.40 -5.16 -4.88
CA ALA A 58 1.00 -4.77 -4.90
C ALA A 58 1.84 -5.65 -5.85
N THR A 59 1.71 -6.97 -5.75
CA THR A 59 2.46 -7.91 -6.60
C THR A 59 2.01 -7.84 -8.06
N THR A 60 0.70 -7.65 -8.30
CA THR A 60 0.18 -7.46 -9.66
C THR A 60 0.69 -6.16 -10.27
N ALA A 61 0.67 -5.05 -9.53
CA ALA A 61 1.18 -3.77 -10.02
C ALA A 61 2.69 -3.83 -10.30
N ALA A 62 3.46 -4.51 -9.45
CA ALA A 62 4.89 -4.73 -9.68
C ALA A 62 5.13 -5.56 -10.97
N SER A 63 4.29 -6.56 -11.25
CA SER A 63 4.37 -7.33 -12.50
C SER A 63 3.99 -6.53 -13.77
N LEU A 64 3.38 -5.36 -13.59
CA LEU A 64 3.10 -4.38 -14.65
C LEU A 64 4.13 -3.25 -14.71
N ASP A 65 5.33 -3.47 -14.18
CA ASP A 65 6.44 -2.52 -14.13
C ASP A 65 6.10 -1.21 -13.38
N MET A 66 5.15 -1.24 -12.45
CA MET A 66 4.84 -0.11 -11.59
C MET A 66 5.80 -0.04 -10.39
N GLU A 67 6.15 1.18 -9.98
CA GLU A 67 6.80 1.40 -8.69
C GLU A 67 5.74 1.27 -7.59
N VAL A 68 5.91 0.31 -6.68
CA VAL A 68 4.89 -0.02 -5.68
C VAL A 68 5.42 0.21 -4.27
N GLY A 69 4.62 0.89 -3.45
CA GLY A 69 4.88 1.08 -2.03
C GLY A 69 3.68 0.71 -1.18
N VAL A 70 3.90 -0.08 -0.14
CA VAL A 70 2.87 -0.47 0.84
C VAL A 70 3.30 -0.05 2.23
N TYR A 71 2.47 0.75 2.89
CA TYR A 71 2.71 1.25 4.24
C TYR A 71 1.84 0.52 5.25
N PHE A 72 2.49 -0.12 6.22
CA PHE A 72 1.81 -0.87 7.27
C PHE A 72 1.88 -0.10 8.57
N SER A 73 0.73 0.34 9.05
CA SER A 73 0.63 1.10 10.29
C SER A 73 -0.36 0.46 11.26
N PHE A 74 -0.27 0.85 12.52
CA PHE A 74 -1.13 0.38 13.59
C PHE A 74 -1.27 -1.15 13.59
N PHE A 75 -2.49 -1.71 13.57
CA PHE A 75 -2.67 -3.17 13.54
C PHE A 75 -2.22 -3.82 12.23
N GLY A 76 -2.09 -3.07 11.13
CA GLY A 76 -1.51 -3.55 9.87
C GLY A 76 -0.08 -4.08 10.04
N LEU A 77 0.70 -3.57 11.02
CA LEU A 77 2.02 -4.10 11.35
C LEU A 77 2.03 -5.58 11.73
N ASN A 78 0.91 -6.14 12.21
CA ASN A 78 0.84 -7.56 12.53
C ASN A 78 1.06 -8.46 11.31
N ILE A 79 0.82 -7.95 10.10
CA ILE A 79 1.08 -8.68 8.84
C ILE A 79 2.58 -8.88 8.62
N LEU A 80 3.40 -7.94 9.11
CA LEU A 80 4.86 -7.92 8.91
C LEU A 80 5.65 -8.66 10.00
N LYS A 81 5.01 -9.14 11.07
CA LYS A 81 5.71 -9.82 12.18
C LYS A 81 6.20 -11.19 11.76
N LYS A 82 7.41 -11.57 12.16
CA LYS A 82 7.92 -12.94 12.01
C LYS A 82 6.96 -13.95 12.62
N GLY A 83 6.65 -15.03 11.91
CA GLY A 83 5.71 -16.06 12.36
C GLY A 83 4.25 -15.63 12.39
N SER A 84 3.91 -14.44 11.92
CA SER A 84 2.52 -13.99 11.82
C SER A 84 1.77 -14.64 10.67
N GLU A 85 2.49 -15.10 9.68
CA GLU A 85 1.95 -15.75 8.49
C GLU A 85 1.01 -16.92 8.82
N ASP A 86 1.31 -17.68 9.88
CA ASP A 86 0.44 -18.75 10.35
C ASP A 86 -0.60 -18.27 11.38
N SER A 87 -0.35 -17.15 12.04
CA SER A 87 -1.19 -16.61 13.11
C SER A 87 -2.23 -15.59 12.65
N LEU A 88 -2.13 -15.07 11.42
CA LEU A 88 -3.13 -14.17 10.86
C LEU A 88 -4.51 -14.83 10.85
N LYS A 89 -5.50 -14.11 11.36
CA LYS A 89 -6.87 -14.59 11.53
C LYS A 89 -7.83 -13.87 10.60
N LEU A 90 -8.90 -14.57 10.24
CA LEU A 90 -10.09 -13.96 9.65
C LEU A 90 -11.06 -13.65 10.80
N VAL A 91 -11.49 -12.40 10.90
CA VAL A 91 -12.48 -12.00 11.92
C VAL A 91 -13.88 -12.16 11.34
N PRO A 92 -14.70 -13.10 11.83
CA PRO A 92 -16.05 -13.32 11.31
C PRO A 92 -17.06 -12.29 11.80
N LEU A 93 -16.76 -11.59 12.91
CA LEU A 93 -17.67 -10.66 13.54
C LEU A 93 -17.93 -9.43 12.64
N GLY A 94 -19.21 -9.17 12.38
CA GLY A 94 -19.61 -8.01 11.57
C GLY A 94 -19.25 -8.11 10.07
N ASN A 95 -18.87 -9.29 9.57
CA ASN A 95 -18.54 -9.47 8.17
C ASN A 95 -19.73 -10.04 7.37
N PRO A 96 -20.49 -9.20 6.63
CA PRO A 96 -21.65 -9.64 5.86
C PRO A 96 -21.27 -10.44 4.61
N ALA A 97 -20.02 -10.43 4.19
CA ALA A 97 -19.53 -11.10 2.99
C ALA A 97 -19.20 -12.59 3.22
N LEU A 98 -19.35 -13.10 4.44
CA LEU A 98 -19.16 -14.52 4.70
C LEU A 98 -20.22 -15.34 3.96
N PRO A 99 -19.85 -16.49 3.35
CA PRO A 99 -20.77 -17.33 2.59
C PRO A 99 -21.93 -17.91 3.43
N ILE A 100 -21.75 -17.93 4.75
CA ILE A 100 -22.81 -18.32 5.72
C ILE A 100 -23.13 -17.08 6.55
N PRO A 101 -24.35 -16.52 6.46
CA PRO A 101 -24.78 -15.41 7.30
C PRO A 101 -24.74 -15.86 8.77
N MET A 102 -23.78 -15.31 9.53
CA MET A 102 -23.59 -15.67 10.92
C MET A 102 -24.06 -14.54 11.82
N PRO A 103 -25.06 -14.76 12.67
CA PRO A 103 -25.43 -13.77 13.67
C PRO A 103 -24.22 -13.41 14.56
N ASN A 104 -24.06 -12.14 14.90
CA ASN A 104 -22.93 -11.68 15.70
C ASN A 104 -22.75 -12.45 17.02
N ILE A 105 -23.85 -12.88 17.64
CA ILE A 105 -23.84 -13.70 18.86
C ILE A 105 -23.10 -15.02 18.64
N VAL A 106 -23.31 -15.69 17.51
CA VAL A 106 -22.62 -16.94 17.16
C VAL A 106 -21.15 -16.67 16.82
N ALA A 107 -20.86 -15.58 16.12
CA ALA A 107 -19.50 -15.18 15.79
C ALA A 107 -18.63 -14.83 17.03
N MET A 108 -19.27 -14.46 18.14
CA MET A 108 -18.59 -14.18 19.43
C MET A 108 -18.24 -15.46 20.23
N LEU A 109 -18.76 -16.62 19.87
CA LEU A 109 -18.46 -17.85 20.59
C LEU A 109 -16.96 -18.20 20.50
N PRO A 110 -16.36 -18.71 21.59
CA PRO A 110 -14.97 -19.16 21.57
C PRO A 110 -14.72 -20.18 20.46
N GLY A 111 -13.65 -20.01 19.70
CA GLY A 111 -13.28 -20.90 18.60
C GLY A 111 -13.84 -20.53 17.22
N MET A 112 -14.86 -19.67 17.12
CA MET A 112 -15.45 -19.31 15.81
C MET A 112 -14.47 -18.59 14.88
N THR A 113 -13.63 -17.69 15.42
CA THR A 113 -12.56 -17.05 14.66
C THR A 113 -11.54 -18.09 14.15
N ALA A 114 -11.20 -19.08 14.94
CA ALA A 114 -10.29 -20.16 14.53
C ALA A 114 -10.92 -21.01 13.43
N LEU A 115 -12.19 -21.36 13.56
CA LEU A 115 -12.94 -22.12 12.56
C LEU A 115 -13.02 -21.35 11.24
N ALA A 116 -13.42 -20.08 11.26
CA ALA A 116 -13.51 -19.24 10.07
C ALA A 116 -12.13 -19.08 9.38
N THR A 117 -11.07 -18.91 10.17
CA THR A 117 -9.69 -18.84 9.66
C THR A 117 -9.26 -20.15 9.01
N MET A 118 -9.55 -21.28 9.64
CA MET A 118 -9.24 -22.61 9.09
C MET A 118 -9.98 -22.87 7.78
N MET A 119 -11.27 -22.52 7.70
CA MET A 119 -12.06 -22.65 6.48
C MET A 119 -11.48 -21.80 5.35
N MET A 120 -11.16 -20.53 5.62
CA MET A 120 -10.56 -19.63 4.63
C MET A 120 -9.20 -20.16 4.14
N LYS A 121 -8.31 -20.55 5.05
CA LYS A 121 -7.00 -21.12 4.68
C LYS A 121 -7.15 -22.42 3.85
N ARG A 122 -8.14 -23.26 4.17
CA ARG A 122 -8.44 -24.45 3.39
C ARG A 122 -8.92 -24.12 1.96
N ASP A 123 -9.78 -23.12 1.83
CA ASP A 123 -10.29 -22.69 0.51
C ASP A 123 -9.19 -22.06 -0.35
N ILE A 124 -8.34 -21.25 0.24
CA ILE A 124 -7.14 -20.68 -0.39
C ILE A 124 -6.27 -21.80 -0.94
N LYS A 125 -5.95 -22.80 -0.11
CA LYS A 125 -5.14 -23.97 -0.51
C LYS A 125 -5.82 -24.80 -1.61
N LYS A 126 -7.13 -25.04 -1.48
CA LYS A 126 -7.93 -25.81 -2.47
C LYS A 126 -7.95 -25.13 -3.84
N LYS A 127 -8.04 -23.80 -3.85
CA LYS A 127 -8.05 -22.99 -5.06
C LYS A 127 -6.65 -22.66 -5.59
N LYS A 128 -5.59 -23.17 -4.95
CA LYS A 128 -4.19 -22.91 -5.30
C LYS A 128 -3.86 -21.39 -5.36
N ILE A 129 -4.48 -20.63 -4.49
CA ILE A 129 -4.17 -19.20 -4.33
C ILE A 129 -2.90 -19.13 -3.49
N ALA A 130 -1.97 -18.25 -3.87
CA ALA A 130 -0.75 -18.00 -3.10
C ALA A 130 -1.07 -17.59 -1.66
N THR A 131 -0.38 -18.14 -0.69
CA THR A 131 -0.53 -17.81 0.73
C THR A 131 0.01 -16.41 1.03
N VAL A 132 -0.35 -15.82 2.17
CA VAL A 132 0.20 -14.52 2.57
C VAL A 132 1.72 -14.54 2.62
N PRO A 133 2.41 -15.57 3.18
CA PRO A 133 3.88 -15.65 3.12
C PRO A 133 4.42 -15.65 1.69
N GLU A 134 3.83 -16.45 0.80
CA GLU A 134 4.24 -16.50 -0.60
C GLU A 134 4.05 -15.14 -1.29
N LEU A 135 2.92 -14.47 -1.07
CA LEU A 135 2.68 -13.12 -1.61
C LEU A 135 3.66 -12.09 -1.05
N MET A 136 4.01 -12.18 0.23
CA MET A 136 5.02 -11.32 0.85
C MET A 136 6.40 -11.54 0.24
N GLN A 137 6.78 -12.80 0.03
CA GLN A 137 8.04 -13.15 -0.64
C GLN A 137 8.07 -12.61 -2.07
N ILE A 138 7.00 -12.84 -2.85
CA ILE A 138 6.87 -12.31 -4.21
C ILE A 138 6.97 -10.78 -4.20
N ALA A 139 6.32 -10.10 -3.25
CA ALA A 139 6.38 -8.65 -3.13
C ALA A 139 7.83 -8.15 -2.92
N VAL A 140 8.58 -8.78 -2.00
CA VAL A 140 9.99 -8.45 -1.74
C VAL A 140 10.85 -8.72 -2.98
N GLU A 141 10.70 -9.88 -3.62
CA GLU A 141 11.46 -10.28 -4.81
C GLU A 141 11.15 -9.38 -6.03
N SER A 142 9.91 -8.89 -6.13
CA SER A 142 9.48 -7.96 -7.18
C SER A 142 9.83 -6.49 -6.89
N GLY A 143 10.56 -6.20 -5.80
CA GLY A 143 11.00 -4.85 -5.46
C GLY A 143 9.90 -3.95 -4.90
N VAL A 144 8.80 -4.51 -4.42
CA VAL A 144 7.76 -3.75 -3.70
C VAL A 144 8.34 -3.17 -2.41
N LYS A 145 8.19 -1.87 -2.21
CA LYS A 145 8.64 -1.18 -1.00
C LYS A 145 7.64 -1.41 0.12
N LEU A 146 7.98 -2.29 1.07
CA LEU A 146 7.14 -2.60 2.22
C LEU A 146 7.65 -1.81 3.43
N TRP A 147 6.93 -0.76 3.84
CA TRP A 147 7.32 0.14 4.92
C TRP A 147 6.56 -0.14 6.21
N PRO A 148 7.26 -0.52 7.30
CA PRO A 148 6.67 -0.48 8.64
C PRO A 148 6.58 0.96 9.15
N CYS A 149 5.48 1.28 9.85
CA CYS A 149 5.30 2.57 10.51
C CYS A 149 6.11 2.65 11.80
N GLN A 150 7.08 3.58 11.89
CA GLN A 150 7.91 3.77 13.08
C GLN A 150 7.06 4.06 14.32
N LEU A 151 6.11 5.00 14.24
CA LEU A 151 5.25 5.37 15.37
C LEU A 151 4.47 4.16 15.92
N ALA A 152 3.96 3.30 15.04
CA ALA A 152 3.22 2.12 15.46
C ALA A 152 4.15 1.04 16.03
N MET A 153 5.39 0.92 15.53
CA MET A 153 6.41 0.06 16.13
C MET A 153 6.71 0.49 17.56
N ASP A 154 6.94 1.79 17.77
CA ASP A 154 7.21 2.35 19.11
C ASP A 154 6.03 2.12 20.06
N MET A 155 4.80 2.34 19.60
CA MET A 155 3.58 2.15 20.39
C MET A 155 3.37 0.69 20.81
N PHE A 156 3.72 -0.27 19.95
CA PHE A 156 3.60 -1.70 20.24
C PHE A 156 4.88 -2.33 20.78
N ASN A 157 5.92 -1.52 21.07
CA ASN A 157 7.24 -1.99 21.51
C ASN A 157 7.85 -3.05 20.58
N LEU A 158 7.66 -2.89 19.27
CA LEU A 158 8.22 -3.76 18.24
C LEU A 158 9.58 -3.25 17.80
N LYS A 159 10.53 -4.17 17.68
CA LYS A 159 11.85 -3.90 17.11
C LYS A 159 11.92 -4.38 15.66
N ARG A 160 12.93 -3.93 14.93
CA ARG A 160 13.16 -4.38 13.55
C ARG A 160 13.35 -5.91 13.45
N GLU A 161 13.98 -6.49 14.48
CA GLU A 161 14.21 -7.94 14.60
C GLU A 161 12.93 -8.79 14.74
N ASP A 162 11.83 -8.17 15.21
CA ASP A 162 10.52 -8.83 15.36
C ASP A 162 9.78 -8.91 14.00
N LEU A 163 10.24 -8.16 13.01
CA LEU A 163 9.64 -8.09 11.69
C LEU A 163 10.38 -8.99 10.70
N MET A 164 9.67 -9.43 9.67
CA MET A 164 10.24 -10.24 8.58
C MET A 164 11.40 -9.53 7.88
N ASP A 165 12.21 -10.31 7.19
CA ASP A 165 13.32 -9.80 6.41
C ASP A 165 12.82 -9.22 5.06
N GLY A 166 13.66 -8.42 4.38
CA GLY A 166 13.32 -7.82 3.09
C GLY A 166 12.43 -6.58 3.15
N LEU A 167 12.04 -6.12 4.36
CA LEU A 167 11.31 -4.85 4.52
C LEU A 167 12.24 -3.65 4.37
N MET A 168 11.67 -2.55 3.95
CA MET A 168 12.33 -1.24 4.01
C MET A 168 12.54 -0.81 5.47
N GLU A 169 13.41 0.18 5.68
CA GLU A 169 13.56 0.80 6.99
C GLU A 169 12.23 1.41 7.46
N PRO A 170 11.93 1.36 8.77
CA PRO A 170 10.74 1.97 9.32
C PRO A 170 10.68 3.46 9.01
N VAL A 171 9.50 3.95 8.60
CA VAL A 171 9.30 5.35 8.23
C VAL A 171 8.13 5.99 8.96
N GLY A 172 8.14 7.32 9.04
CA GLY A 172 6.99 8.11 9.47
C GLY A 172 5.94 8.25 8.36
N ALA A 173 4.73 8.67 8.73
CA ALA A 173 3.66 8.92 7.77
C ALA A 173 4.03 9.98 6.72
N ALA A 174 4.85 10.98 7.08
CA ALA A 174 5.29 12.03 6.16
C ALA A 174 6.06 11.45 4.97
N THR A 175 7.04 10.57 5.21
CA THR A 175 7.84 9.92 4.17
C THR A 175 6.97 9.07 3.23
N PHE A 176 6.00 8.34 3.79
CA PHE A 176 5.06 7.59 2.97
C PHE A 176 4.17 8.52 2.14
N LEU A 177 3.69 9.63 2.71
CA LEU A 177 2.85 10.59 2.00
C LEU A 177 3.61 11.33 0.88
N GLU A 178 4.90 11.57 1.03
CA GLU A 178 5.76 12.07 -0.07
C GLU A 178 5.78 11.08 -1.23
N PHE A 179 5.96 9.79 -0.95
CA PHE A 179 5.87 8.74 -1.98
C PHE A 179 4.47 8.67 -2.61
N ALA A 180 3.42 8.71 -1.78
CA ALA A 180 2.03 8.64 -2.21
C ALA A 180 1.56 9.88 -2.97
N GLY A 181 2.13 11.06 -2.67
CA GLY A 181 1.83 12.32 -3.36
C GLY A 181 2.19 12.30 -4.84
N ASP A 182 3.20 11.51 -5.20
CA ASP A 182 3.60 11.29 -6.59
C ASP A 182 2.97 10.03 -7.21
N ALA A 183 2.13 9.30 -6.49
CA ALA A 183 1.52 8.08 -7.00
C ALA A 183 0.39 8.39 -8.00
N ASP A 184 0.31 7.56 -9.02
CA ASP A 184 -0.77 7.60 -10.02
C ASP A 184 -2.05 6.94 -9.47
N ILE A 185 -1.87 6.00 -8.52
CA ILE A 185 -2.95 5.29 -7.82
C ILE A 185 -2.61 5.24 -6.32
N THR A 186 -3.59 5.58 -5.48
CA THR A 186 -3.49 5.45 -4.01
C THR A 186 -4.69 4.67 -3.47
N LEU A 187 -4.44 3.68 -2.59
CA LEU A 187 -5.43 2.77 -2.01
C LEU A 187 -5.28 2.67 -0.48
#